data_bee55cacc4c9f7f57573a219b0351582
#
_entry.id   bee55cacc4c9f7f57573a219b0351582
#
_cell.length_a   1.000
_cell.length_b   1.000
_cell.length_c   1.000
_cell.angle_alpha   90.00
_cell.angle_beta   90.00
_cell.angle_gamma   90.00
#
_symmetry.space_group_name_H-M   'P 1'
#
loop_
_entity.id
_entity.type
_entity.pdbx_description
1 polymer ?
#
loop_
_entity_poly.entity_id
_entity_poly.type
_entity_poly.pdbx_seq_one_letter_code
_entity_poly.pdbx_strand_id
1 'polypeptide(L)'
;IKTIKSWVKEDLSYRPSGYMYMPQYRNRSWDGFISLFDWHSCKFLTGLVPIVQTCLKNHYIKCAIIDERIAPEPKRNSIKLNGIEPRDYQIESTRAAVQRVRGILDMGTGAGKTEVACAIIQYLGLPTLFIVNKKALLFQTKERFEKRLGVEVSVFGDGKYEIGEITVASVQSLKKHLPSIKNYLNNYFQVVFVDECHNVSNNSYLKVLNQC
;
A
#
# COMPACT_ATOMS: atom_id res chain seq x y z
N ILE A 1 14.89 27.91 -8.23
CA ILE A 1 14.84 26.40 -8.24
C ILE A 1 15.54 25.83 -7.00
N LYS A 2 16.81 26.23 -6.68
CA LYS A 2 17.50 25.73 -5.47
C LYS A 2 16.72 25.99 -4.19
N THR A 3 16.10 27.15 -4.05
CA THR A 3 15.29 27.54 -2.87
C THR A 3 14.06 26.65 -2.70
N ILE A 4 13.32 26.38 -3.78
CA ILE A 4 12.12 25.51 -3.72
C ILE A 4 12.51 24.08 -3.29
N LYS A 5 13.58 23.55 -3.88
CA LYS A 5 14.10 22.22 -3.47
C LYS A 5 14.45 22.17 -1.98
N SER A 6 15.01 23.26 -1.43
CA SER A 6 15.36 23.31 0.00
C SER A 6 14.12 23.25 0.89
N TRP A 7 13.06 24.00 0.57
CA TRP A 7 11.81 23.97 1.34
C TRP A 7 11.14 22.58 1.27
N VAL A 8 11.05 22.00 0.07
CA VAL A 8 10.47 20.66 -0.10
C VAL A 8 11.30 19.62 0.66
N LYS A 9 12.64 19.71 0.61
CA LYS A 9 13.51 18.80 1.37
C LYS A 9 13.30 18.95 2.87
N GLU A 10 13.16 20.16 3.37
CA GLU A 10 12.93 20.43 4.79
C GLU A 10 11.62 19.81 5.27
N ASP A 11 10.51 20.08 4.56
CA ASP A 11 9.18 19.54 4.90
C ASP A 11 9.08 18.02 4.72
N LEU A 12 9.89 17.43 3.82
CA LEU A 12 9.97 15.99 3.62
C LEU A 12 11.13 15.33 4.38
N SER A 13 11.71 15.99 5.37
CA SER A 13 12.76 15.43 6.21
C SER A 13 12.29 15.33 7.66
N TYR A 14 12.68 14.25 8.32
CA TYR A 14 12.34 14.03 9.73
C TYR A 14 13.51 13.41 10.49
N ARG A 15 13.50 13.56 11.81
CA ARG A 15 14.41 12.86 12.71
C ARG A 15 13.73 11.62 13.28
N PRO A 16 14.28 10.42 13.09
CA PRO A 16 13.72 9.22 13.68
C PRO A 16 13.82 9.25 15.20
N SER A 17 12.88 8.59 15.89
CA SER A 17 12.96 8.46 17.35
C SER A 17 14.29 7.82 17.77
N GLY A 18 14.93 8.40 18.79
CA GLY A 18 16.20 7.90 19.29
C GLY A 18 17.42 8.21 18.41
N TYR A 19 17.32 9.09 17.41
CA TYR A 19 18.43 9.44 16.51
C TYR A 19 19.71 9.84 17.25
N MET A 20 19.61 10.49 18.43
CA MET A 20 20.75 10.91 19.27
C MET A 20 21.61 9.74 19.77
N TYR A 21 21.02 8.55 19.85
CA TYR A 21 21.72 7.33 20.29
C TYR A 21 22.35 6.55 19.14
N MET A 22 22.10 6.94 17.89
CA MET A 22 22.66 6.26 16.74
C MET A 22 24.14 6.58 16.56
N PRO A 23 24.99 5.57 16.28
CA PRO A 23 26.44 5.77 16.15
C PRO A 23 26.80 6.84 15.10
N GLN A 24 26.08 6.89 13.98
CA GLN A 24 26.32 7.86 12.90
C GLN A 24 26.06 9.31 13.34
N TYR A 25 25.10 9.53 14.24
CA TYR A 25 24.86 10.86 14.80
C TYR A 25 25.92 11.24 15.81
N ARG A 26 26.29 10.29 16.68
CA ARG A 26 27.34 10.52 17.73
C ARG A 26 28.70 10.82 17.13
N ASN A 27 29.09 10.15 16.06
CA ASN A 27 30.35 10.39 15.37
C ASN A 27 30.28 11.52 14.33
N ARG A 28 29.14 12.25 14.26
CA ARG A 28 28.89 13.38 13.35
C ARG A 28 28.98 13.04 11.87
N SER A 29 28.87 11.76 11.46
CA SER A 29 28.83 11.36 10.07
C SER A 29 27.43 11.54 9.43
N TRP A 30 26.42 11.85 10.24
CA TRP A 30 25.05 12.09 9.83
C TRP A 30 24.43 13.19 10.74
N ASP A 31 23.62 14.05 10.13
CA ASP A 31 22.96 15.20 10.80
C ASP A 31 21.67 14.84 11.57
N GLY A 32 21.30 13.57 11.57
CA GLY A 32 20.10 13.06 12.23
C GLY A 32 18.82 13.16 11.39
N PHE A 33 18.87 13.70 10.16
CA PHE A 33 17.71 13.78 9.30
C PHE A 33 17.65 12.66 8.27
N ILE A 34 16.46 12.10 8.09
CA ILE A 34 16.12 11.24 6.98
C ILE A 34 15.28 12.06 6.01
N SER A 35 15.73 12.21 4.77
CA SER A 35 14.99 12.91 3.73
C SER A 35 14.22 11.91 2.86
N LEU A 36 12.94 12.18 2.66
CA LEU A 36 12.06 11.45 1.73
C LEU A 36 12.03 12.10 0.34
N PHE A 37 12.85 13.14 0.14
CA PHE A 37 13.04 13.85 -1.12
C PHE A 37 14.41 13.56 -1.72
N ASP A 38 14.44 13.02 -2.93
CA ASP A 38 15.67 12.87 -3.68
C ASP A 38 16.05 14.21 -4.33
N TRP A 39 17.11 14.81 -3.83
CA TRP A 39 17.59 16.10 -4.27
C TRP A 39 18.02 16.15 -5.74
N HIS A 40 18.59 15.07 -6.25
CA HIS A 40 19.13 15.02 -7.61
C HIS A 40 18.03 14.86 -8.65
N SER A 41 17.20 13.85 -8.48
CA SER A 41 16.10 13.55 -9.39
C SER A 41 14.84 14.39 -9.14
N CYS A 42 14.75 15.13 -8.02
CA CYS A 42 13.57 15.86 -7.56
C CYS A 42 12.34 14.95 -7.35
N LYS A 43 12.56 13.70 -6.96
CA LYS A 43 11.52 12.71 -6.76
C LYS A 43 11.18 12.54 -5.30
N PHE A 44 9.93 12.23 -5.04
CA PHE A 44 9.41 11.82 -3.73
C PHE A 44 8.22 10.89 -3.93
N LEU A 45 7.83 10.20 -2.88
CA LEU A 45 6.71 9.25 -2.94
C LEU A 45 5.39 9.98 -3.15
N THR A 46 4.53 9.48 -4.02
CA THR A 46 3.25 10.10 -4.38
C THR A 46 2.33 10.36 -3.19
N GLY A 47 2.41 9.57 -2.10
CA GLY A 47 1.68 9.81 -0.86
C GLY A 47 2.07 11.11 -0.14
N LEU A 48 3.20 11.73 -0.49
CA LEU A 48 3.69 12.98 0.09
C LEU A 48 3.25 14.23 -0.71
N VAL A 49 2.54 14.05 -1.82
CA VAL A 49 2.04 15.17 -2.65
C VAL A 49 1.27 16.21 -1.83
N PRO A 50 0.37 15.87 -0.89
CA PRO A 50 -0.34 16.88 -0.10
C PRO A 50 0.60 17.73 0.77
N ILE A 51 1.68 17.14 1.29
CA ILE A 51 2.69 17.87 2.08
C ILE A 51 3.42 18.87 1.19
N VAL A 52 3.86 18.42 0.00
CA VAL A 52 4.54 19.30 -0.97
C VAL A 52 3.62 20.43 -1.45
N GLN A 53 2.33 20.14 -1.71
CA GLN A 53 1.36 21.18 -2.06
C GLN A 53 1.21 22.23 -0.96
N THR A 54 1.14 21.78 0.31
CA THR A 54 1.07 22.68 1.46
C THR A 54 2.33 23.52 1.58
N CYS A 55 3.51 22.90 1.43
CA CYS A 55 4.80 23.59 1.38
C CYS A 55 4.81 24.70 0.33
N LEU A 56 4.47 24.36 -0.90
CA LEU A 56 4.47 25.34 -2.00
C LEU A 56 3.45 26.47 -1.78
N LYS A 57 2.26 26.14 -1.27
CA LYS A 57 1.22 27.11 -0.93
C LYS A 57 1.70 28.09 0.15
N ASN A 58 2.36 27.61 1.19
CA ASN A 58 2.91 28.43 2.27
C ASN A 58 3.97 29.42 1.76
N HIS A 59 4.65 29.10 0.67
CA HIS A 59 5.62 29.95 -0.01
C HIS A 59 5.04 30.70 -1.21
N TYR A 60 3.69 30.78 -1.32
CA TYR A 60 2.98 31.49 -2.38
C TYR A 60 3.30 30.99 -3.80
N ILE A 61 3.70 29.73 -3.95
CA ILE A 61 4.00 29.14 -5.26
C ILE A 61 2.77 28.41 -5.76
N LYS A 62 2.29 28.81 -6.93
CA LYS A 62 1.25 28.08 -7.66
C LYS A 62 1.85 26.86 -8.34
N CYS A 63 1.24 25.71 -8.13
CA CYS A 63 1.61 24.46 -8.80
C CYS A 63 0.36 23.79 -9.39
N ALA A 64 0.54 23.12 -10.52
CA ALA A 64 -0.43 22.19 -11.07
C ALA A 64 0.02 20.75 -10.79
N ILE A 65 -0.94 19.87 -10.50
CA ILE A 65 -0.68 18.44 -10.43
C ILE A 65 -1.14 17.84 -11.76
N ILE A 66 -0.22 17.11 -12.39
CA ILE A 66 -0.54 16.27 -13.53
C ILE A 66 -0.53 14.83 -13.01
N ASP A 67 -1.71 14.22 -12.94
CA ASP A 67 -1.87 12.83 -12.50
C ASP A 67 -1.96 11.93 -13.73
N GLU A 68 -0.89 11.21 -14.02
CA GLU A 68 -0.80 10.29 -15.16
C GLU A 68 -1.21 8.86 -14.78
N ARG A 69 -1.66 8.63 -13.54
CA ARG A 69 -2.12 7.32 -13.12
C ARG A 69 -3.42 6.97 -13.83
N ILE A 70 -3.50 5.77 -14.34
CA ILE A 70 -4.72 5.23 -14.91
C ILE A 70 -5.53 4.60 -13.78
N ALA A 71 -6.70 5.15 -13.51
CA ALA A 71 -7.62 4.52 -12.58
C ALA A 71 -8.17 3.23 -13.20
N PRO A 72 -8.20 2.11 -12.45
CA PRO A 72 -8.78 0.88 -12.97
C PRO A 72 -10.28 1.05 -13.18
N GLU A 73 -10.78 0.57 -14.31
CA GLU A 73 -12.21 0.53 -14.58
C GLU A 73 -12.84 -0.66 -13.83
N PRO A 74 -13.90 -0.41 -13.05
CA PRO A 74 -14.61 -1.49 -12.39
C PRO A 74 -15.25 -2.45 -13.41
N LYS A 75 -15.05 -3.74 -13.22
CA LYS A 75 -15.69 -4.77 -14.06
C LYS A 75 -17.13 -5.05 -13.65
N ARG A 76 -17.58 -4.56 -12.50
CA ARG A 76 -18.94 -4.78 -11.99
C ARG A 76 -19.58 -3.45 -11.58
N ASN A 77 -20.90 -3.36 -11.80
CA ASN A 77 -21.69 -2.17 -11.48
C ASN A 77 -22.24 -2.18 -10.05
N SER A 78 -22.18 -3.31 -9.36
CA SER A 78 -22.70 -3.48 -7.99
C SER A 78 -21.78 -4.35 -7.15
N ILE A 79 -21.80 -4.11 -5.84
CA ILE A 79 -21.08 -4.90 -4.86
C ILE A 79 -22.07 -5.87 -4.20
N LYS A 80 -21.81 -7.18 -4.34
CA LYS A 80 -22.64 -8.23 -3.74
C LYS A 80 -21.73 -9.28 -3.09
N LEU A 81 -21.63 -9.27 -1.79
CA LEU A 81 -20.86 -10.25 -1.03
C LEU A 81 -21.77 -11.38 -0.54
N ASN A 82 -21.29 -12.62 -0.61
CA ASN A 82 -22.05 -13.76 -0.15
C ASN A 82 -22.24 -13.75 1.38
N GLY A 83 -23.50 -13.92 1.81
CA GLY A 83 -23.86 -14.05 3.22
C GLY A 83 -23.75 -12.78 4.06
N ILE A 84 -23.55 -11.63 3.45
CA ILE A 84 -23.66 -10.32 4.11
C ILE A 84 -24.13 -9.26 3.13
N GLU A 85 -24.77 -8.24 3.66
CA GLU A 85 -25.03 -6.98 2.96
C GLU A 85 -24.00 -5.94 3.43
N PRO A 86 -23.21 -5.36 2.52
CA PRO A 86 -22.26 -4.33 2.88
C PRO A 86 -22.97 -3.10 3.44
N ARG A 87 -22.45 -2.55 4.54
CA ARG A 87 -22.95 -1.32 5.13
C ARG A 87 -22.61 -0.10 4.28
N ASP A 88 -23.36 0.97 4.39
CA ASP A 88 -23.17 2.20 3.58
C ASP A 88 -21.74 2.72 3.62
N TYR A 89 -21.12 2.80 4.79
CA TYR A 89 -19.74 3.25 4.93
C TYR A 89 -18.72 2.31 4.27
N GLN A 90 -19.02 1.01 4.15
CA GLN A 90 -18.17 0.03 3.47
C GLN A 90 -18.25 0.22 1.94
N ILE A 91 -19.45 0.53 1.45
CA ILE A 91 -19.68 0.86 0.03
C ILE A 91 -18.96 2.16 -0.32
N GLU A 92 -19.10 3.19 0.52
CA GLU A 92 -18.44 4.48 0.35
C GLU A 92 -16.91 4.33 0.38
N SER A 93 -16.37 3.59 1.36
CA SER A 93 -14.94 3.30 1.46
C SER A 93 -14.41 2.56 0.22
N THR A 94 -15.20 1.61 -0.31
CA THR A 94 -14.86 0.88 -1.54
C THR A 94 -14.77 1.83 -2.74
N ARG A 95 -15.77 2.68 -2.93
CA ARG A 95 -15.78 3.66 -4.03
C ARG A 95 -14.62 4.65 -3.91
N ALA A 96 -14.39 5.17 -2.71
CA ALA A 96 -13.29 6.10 -2.45
C ALA A 96 -11.90 5.45 -2.73
N ALA A 97 -11.71 4.19 -2.35
CA ALA A 97 -10.47 3.46 -2.61
C ALA A 97 -10.20 3.29 -4.10
N VAL A 98 -11.24 2.92 -4.87
CA VAL A 98 -11.14 2.73 -6.32
C VAL A 98 -10.83 4.05 -7.03
N GLN A 99 -11.53 5.13 -6.66
CA GLN A 99 -11.31 6.46 -7.26
C GLN A 99 -9.91 7.02 -6.98
N ARG A 100 -9.38 6.77 -5.78
CA ARG A 100 -8.05 7.29 -5.39
C ARG A 100 -6.89 6.46 -5.89
N VAL A 101 -7.15 5.24 -6.36
CA VAL A 101 -6.15 4.26 -6.85
C VAL A 101 -5.16 3.81 -5.77
N ARG A 102 -4.75 4.70 -4.87
CA ARG A 102 -3.86 4.44 -3.72
C ARG A 102 -4.38 5.15 -2.49
N GLY A 103 -4.22 4.51 -1.35
CA GLY A 103 -4.59 5.11 -0.08
C GLY A 103 -4.42 4.16 1.09
N ILE A 104 -4.72 4.69 2.27
CA ILE A 104 -4.84 3.94 3.50
C ILE A 104 -6.32 3.96 3.89
N LEU A 105 -6.89 2.80 4.10
CA LEU A 105 -8.22 2.64 4.69
C LEU A 105 -8.06 2.57 6.21
N ASP A 106 -8.24 3.70 6.87
CA ASP A 106 -8.23 3.76 8.33
C ASP A 106 -9.62 3.39 8.85
N MET A 107 -9.70 2.19 9.40
CA MET A 107 -10.96 1.62 9.89
C MET A 107 -10.74 0.98 11.26
N GLY A 108 -11.64 1.23 12.20
CA GLY A 108 -11.59 0.65 13.53
C GLY A 108 -11.61 -0.88 13.53
N THR A 109 -11.21 -1.47 14.64
CA THR A 109 -11.31 -2.93 14.85
C THR A 109 -12.77 -3.36 14.78
N GLY A 110 -13.07 -4.43 14.05
CA GLY A 110 -14.46 -4.92 13.86
C GLY A 110 -15.29 -4.16 12.81
N ALA A 111 -14.77 -3.08 12.21
CA ALA A 111 -15.49 -2.34 11.16
C ALA A 111 -15.59 -3.09 9.82
N GLY A 112 -15.02 -4.28 9.70
CA GLY A 112 -15.11 -5.10 8.49
C GLY A 112 -14.11 -4.72 7.41
N LYS A 113 -12.85 -4.45 7.79
CA LYS A 113 -11.76 -4.20 6.83
C LYS A 113 -11.66 -5.27 5.74
N THR A 114 -11.80 -6.54 6.14
CA THR A 114 -11.75 -7.68 5.22
C THR A 114 -12.94 -7.67 4.24
N GLU A 115 -14.12 -7.28 4.70
CA GLU A 115 -15.32 -7.14 3.86
C GLU A 115 -15.14 -6.02 2.83
N VAL A 116 -14.55 -4.89 3.23
CA VAL A 116 -14.22 -3.80 2.29
C VAL A 116 -13.18 -4.25 1.26
N ALA A 117 -12.15 -5.01 1.67
CA ALA A 117 -11.20 -5.60 0.72
C ALA A 117 -11.91 -6.55 -0.26
N CYS A 118 -12.80 -7.44 0.22
CA CYS A 118 -13.62 -8.29 -0.65
C CYS A 118 -14.48 -7.47 -1.61
N ALA A 119 -15.08 -6.37 -1.14
CA ALA A 119 -15.89 -5.49 -1.97
C ALA A 119 -15.07 -4.83 -3.08
N ILE A 120 -13.85 -4.36 -2.78
CA ILE A 120 -12.95 -3.77 -3.78
C ILE A 120 -12.52 -4.84 -4.79
N ILE A 121 -12.12 -6.04 -4.33
CA ILE A 121 -11.72 -7.16 -5.19
C ILE A 121 -12.85 -7.52 -6.15
N GLN A 122 -14.05 -7.68 -5.62
CA GLN A 122 -15.22 -8.03 -6.43
C GLN A 122 -15.57 -6.93 -7.42
N TYR A 123 -15.55 -5.67 -6.99
CA TYR A 123 -15.91 -4.51 -7.81
C TYR A 123 -14.93 -4.32 -8.97
N LEU A 124 -13.63 -4.45 -8.71
CA LEU A 124 -12.59 -4.33 -9.73
C LEU A 124 -12.49 -5.58 -10.62
N GLY A 125 -12.60 -6.78 -10.04
CA GLY A 125 -12.43 -8.04 -10.76
C GLY A 125 -11.06 -8.20 -11.42
N LEU A 126 -10.01 -7.69 -10.77
CA LEU A 126 -8.64 -7.68 -11.26
C LEU A 126 -7.76 -8.64 -10.46
N PRO A 127 -6.69 -9.18 -11.06
CA PRO A 127 -5.71 -10.00 -10.32
C PRO A 127 -5.20 -9.27 -9.09
N THR A 128 -5.41 -9.91 -7.93
CA THR A 128 -5.21 -9.28 -6.62
C THR A 128 -4.25 -10.04 -5.75
N LEU A 129 -3.31 -9.32 -5.14
CA LEU A 129 -2.42 -9.81 -4.08
C LEU A 129 -2.84 -9.19 -2.74
N PHE A 130 -3.14 -10.04 -1.76
CA PHE A 130 -3.43 -9.61 -0.38
C PHE A 130 -2.29 -10.07 0.55
N ILE A 131 -1.55 -9.10 1.10
CA ILE A 131 -0.36 -9.37 1.90
C ILE A 131 -0.72 -9.32 3.39
N VAL A 132 -0.44 -10.40 4.10
CA VAL A 132 -0.62 -10.51 5.55
C VAL A 132 0.72 -10.59 6.27
N ASN A 133 0.73 -10.13 7.52
CA ASN A 133 1.91 -10.12 8.37
C ASN A 133 2.18 -11.48 9.03
N LYS A 134 1.14 -12.19 9.46
CA LYS A 134 1.23 -13.41 10.24
C LYS A 134 0.75 -14.62 9.45
N LYS A 135 1.46 -15.76 9.56
CA LYS A 135 1.07 -17.01 8.91
C LYS A 135 -0.33 -17.49 9.31
N ALA A 136 -0.73 -17.30 10.57
CA ALA A 136 -2.06 -17.67 11.04
C ALA A 136 -3.19 -16.94 10.30
N LEU A 137 -2.93 -15.74 9.77
CA LEU A 137 -3.91 -14.98 9.01
C LEU A 137 -4.07 -15.43 7.55
N LEU A 138 -3.10 -16.20 7.00
CA LEU A 138 -3.17 -16.68 5.61
C LEU A 138 -4.46 -17.45 5.33
N PHE A 139 -4.67 -18.53 6.07
CA PHE A 139 -5.79 -19.43 5.84
C PHE A 139 -7.11 -18.82 6.31
N GLN A 140 -7.10 -18.08 7.41
CA GLN A 140 -8.29 -17.36 7.88
C GLN A 140 -8.77 -16.33 6.85
N THR A 141 -7.84 -15.59 6.23
CA THR A 141 -8.17 -14.62 5.19
C THR A 141 -8.64 -15.32 3.92
N LYS A 142 -7.96 -16.41 3.52
CA LYS A 142 -8.39 -17.25 2.39
C LYS A 142 -9.83 -17.69 2.55
N GLU A 143 -10.16 -18.39 3.63
CA GLU A 143 -11.50 -18.91 3.90
C GLU A 143 -12.56 -17.79 3.88
N ARG A 144 -12.22 -16.65 4.47
CA ARG A 144 -13.10 -15.50 4.48
C ARG A 144 -13.36 -14.94 3.09
N PHE A 145 -12.32 -14.84 2.26
CA PHE A 145 -12.43 -14.38 0.87
C PHE A 145 -13.25 -15.38 0.05
N GLU A 146 -12.98 -16.66 0.12
CA GLU A 146 -13.73 -17.70 -0.57
C GLU A 146 -15.22 -17.66 -0.18
N LYS A 147 -15.50 -17.54 1.12
CA LYS A 147 -16.88 -17.42 1.63
C LYS A 147 -17.60 -16.17 1.09
N ARG A 148 -16.91 -15.02 1.03
CA ARG A 148 -17.52 -13.74 0.61
C ARG A 148 -17.61 -13.57 -0.90
N LEU A 149 -16.63 -14.06 -1.63
CA LEU A 149 -16.52 -13.86 -3.07
C LEU A 149 -17.08 -15.03 -3.87
N GLY A 150 -17.16 -16.24 -3.28
CA GLY A 150 -17.61 -17.44 -3.97
C GLY A 150 -16.66 -17.95 -5.06
N VAL A 151 -15.36 -17.62 -4.92
CA VAL A 151 -14.31 -18.01 -5.87
C VAL A 151 -13.15 -18.65 -5.11
N GLU A 152 -12.34 -19.43 -5.81
CA GLU A 152 -11.13 -20.01 -5.25
C GLU A 152 -10.07 -18.93 -4.98
N VAL A 153 -9.35 -19.07 -3.85
CA VAL A 153 -8.30 -18.14 -3.43
C VAL A 153 -7.01 -18.92 -3.19
N SER A 154 -5.97 -18.52 -3.91
CA SER A 154 -4.64 -19.12 -3.79
C SER A 154 -3.89 -18.63 -2.57
N VAL A 155 -2.93 -19.44 -2.08
CA VAL A 155 -2.10 -19.12 -0.93
C VAL A 155 -0.63 -19.16 -1.31
N PHE A 156 0.10 -18.09 -0.95
CA PHE A 156 1.55 -18.05 -1.09
C PHE A 156 2.22 -17.90 0.29
N GLY A 157 2.54 -19.05 0.89
CA GLY A 157 3.16 -19.14 2.21
C GLY A 157 2.79 -20.41 2.95
N ASP A 158 3.50 -20.66 4.04
CA ASP A 158 3.28 -21.82 4.91
C ASP A 158 3.28 -23.18 4.17
N GLY A 159 4.27 -23.37 3.29
CA GLY A 159 4.44 -24.60 2.48
C GLY A 159 3.61 -24.65 1.20
N LYS A 160 2.69 -23.72 0.98
CA LYS A 160 1.93 -23.55 -0.27
C LYS A 160 2.46 -22.36 -1.05
N TYR A 161 2.67 -22.54 -2.36
CA TYR A 161 3.26 -21.50 -3.21
C TYR A 161 2.47 -21.37 -4.53
N GLU A 162 1.18 -21.12 -4.39
CA GLU A 162 0.24 -21.02 -5.51
C GLU A 162 -0.05 -19.55 -5.81
N ILE A 163 -0.13 -19.22 -7.10
CA ILE A 163 -0.51 -17.88 -7.58
C ILE A 163 -1.76 -18.05 -8.45
N GLY A 164 -2.80 -17.28 -8.13
CA GLY A 164 -4.06 -17.24 -8.86
C GLY A 164 -4.60 -15.83 -8.94
N GLU A 165 -5.82 -15.69 -9.46
CA GLU A 165 -6.47 -14.37 -9.61
C GLU A 165 -6.59 -13.61 -8.30
N ILE A 166 -6.85 -14.33 -7.21
CA ILE A 166 -6.80 -13.76 -5.86
C ILE A 166 -5.80 -14.61 -5.07
N THR A 167 -4.73 -13.97 -4.62
CA THR A 167 -3.66 -14.64 -3.87
C THR A 167 -3.50 -13.97 -2.51
N VAL A 168 -3.63 -14.73 -1.44
CA VAL A 168 -3.27 -14.30 -0.08
C VAL A 168 -1.84 -14.77 0.21
N ALA A 169 -0.96 -13.84 0.57
CA ALA A 169 0.45 -14.13 0.75
C ALA A 169 1.01 -13.60 2.07
N SER A 170 1.94 -14.34 2.69
CA SER A 170 2.71 -13.77 3.79
C SER A 170 3.89 -12.96 3.26
N VAL A 171 4.14 -11.79 3.86
CA VAL A 171 5.26 -10.93 3.46
C VAL A 171 6.61 -11.65 3.58
N GLN A 172 6.75 -12.56 4.55
CA GLN A 172 7.98 -13.35 4.74
C GLN A 172 8.21 -14.32 3.58
N SER A 173 7.14 -15.00 3.11
CA SER A 173 7.24 -15.92 1.97
C SER A 173 7.50 -15.15 0.66
N LEU A 174 6.83 -14.04 0.43
CA LEU A 174 7.09 -13.17 -0.72
C LEU A 174 8.55 -12.71 -0.74
N LYS A 175 9.07 -12.23 0.39
CA LYS A 175 10.47 -11.80 0.50
C LYS A 175 11.45 -12.95 0.25
N LYS A 176 11.19 -14.14 0.80
CA LYS A 176 12.05 -15.32 0.65
C LYS A 176 12.14 -15.77 -0.81
N HIS A 177 11.01 -15.73 -1.52
CA HIS A 177 10.89 -16.20 -2.90
C HIS A 177 10.89 -15.05 -3.93
N LEU A 178 11.34 -13.85 -3.55
CA LEU A 178 11.27 -12.65 -4.37
C LEU A 178 11.84 -12.84 -5.79
N PRO A 179 12.99 -13.49 -6.01
CA PRO A 179 13.53 -13.68 -7.36
C PRO A 179 12.59 -14.44 -8.29
N SER A 180 11.91 -15.48 -7.78
CA SER A 180 11.03 -16.34 -8.58
C SER A 180 9.65 -15.72 -8.86
N ILE A 181 9.16 -14.82 -7.98
CA ILE A 181 7.83 -14.21 -8.11
C ILE A 181 7.87 -12.78 -8.61
N LYS A 182 9.04 -12.21 -8.84
CA LYS A 182 9.21 -10.80 -9.26
C LYS A 182 8.37 -10.46 -10.48
N ASN A 183 8.32 -11.35 -11.47
CA ASN A 183 7.53 -11.12 -12.68
C ASN A 183 6.01 -11.05 -12.39
N TYR A 184 5.52 -11.86 -11.46
CA TYR A 184 4.11 -11.79 -11.03
C TYR A 184 3.83 -10.50 -10.28
N LEU A 185 4.73 -10.06 -9.40
CA LEU A 185 4.58 -8.81 -8.66
C LEU A 185 4.54 -7.61 -9.62
N ASN A 186 5.41 -7.58 -10.63
CA ASN A 186 5.53 -6.45 -11.54
C ASN A 186 4.43 -6.41 -12.62
N ASN A 187 3.95 -7.57 -13.09
CA ASN A 187 3.19 -7.63 -14.34
C ASN A 187 1.84 -8.32 -14.23
N TYR A 188 1.61 -9.12 -13.19
CA TYR A 188 0.38 -9.89 -13.08
C TYR A 188 -0.63 -9.27 -12.11
N PHE A 189 -0.20 -8.96 -10.88
CA PHE A 189 -1.09 -8.37 -9.91
C PHE A 189 -1.34 -6.89 -10.21
N GLN A 190 -2.61 -6.53 -10.36
CA GLN A 190 -3.04 -5.16 -10.65
C GLN A 190 -3.57 -4.46 -9.39
N VAL A 191 -3.92 -5.22 -8.37
CA VAL A 191 -4.38 -4.72 -7.07
C VAL A 191 -3.55 -5.35 -5.97
N VAL A 192 -3.01 -4.52 -5.09
CA VAL A 192 -2.21 -4.99 -3.95
C VAL A 192 -2.79 -4.42 -2.66
N PHE A 193 -3.15 -5.31 -1.75
CA PHE A 193 -3.55 -4.95 -0.39
C PHE A 193 -2.46 -5.30 0.59
N VAL A 194 -2.30 -4.47 1.59
CA VAL A 194 -1.43 -4.74 2.75
C VAL A 194 -2.27 -4.65 4.01
N ASP A 195 -2.46 -5.79 4.66
CA ASP A 195 -3.10 -5.82 5.97
C ASP A 195 -2.14 -5.30 7.04
N GLU A 196 -2.68 -4.55 8.01
CA GLU A 196 -1.90 -3.94 9.09
C GLU A 196 -0.74 -3.07 8.53
N CYS A 197 -1.08 -2.12 7.67
CA CYS A 197 -0.12 -1.30 6.92
C CYS A 197 0.84 -0.47 7.79
N HIS A 198 0.61 -0.32 9.09
CA HIS A 198 1.57 0.28 10.02
C HIS A 198 2.91 -0.49 10.09
N ASN A 199 2.94 -1.75 9.65
CA ASN A 199 4.16 -2.56 9.55
C ASN A 199 4.95 -2.33 8.25
N VAL A 200 4.46 -1.54 7.31
CA VAL A 200 5.06 -1.34 5.98
C VAL A 200 6.45 -0.71 6.04
N SER A 201 6.77 0.04 7.09
CA SER A 201 8.11 0.60 7.32
C SER A 201 9.21 -0.47 7.50
N ASN A 202 8.83 -1.73 7.73
CA ASN A 202 9.76 -2.84 7.86
C ASN A 202 10.39 -3.17 6.47
N ASN A 203 11.70 -3.39 6.46
CA ASN A 203 12.50 -3.75 5.28
C ASN A 203 11.93 -4.93 4.45
N SER A 204 11.16 -5.81 5.07
CA SER A 204 10.53 -6.94 4.37
C SER A 204 9.40 -6.48 3.44
N TYR A 205 8.55 -5.58 3.91
CA TYR A 205 7.49 -4.99 3.11
C TYR A 205 8.05 -4.11 1.99
N LEU A 206 9.00 -3.22 2.32
CA LEU A 206 9.61 -2.32 1.33
C LEU A 206 10.24 -3.09 0.17
N LYS A 207 10.94 -4.20 0.46
CA LYS A 207 11.54 -5.03 -0.60
C LYS A 207 10.50 -5.66 -1.53
N VAL A 208 9.36 -6.07 -1.00
CA VAL A 208 8.26 -6.66 -1.79
C VAL A 208 7.51 -5.57 -2.56
N LEU A 209 7.07 -4.51 -1.87
CA LEU A 209 6.23 -3.46 -2.46
C LEU A 209 6.95 -2.64 -3.54
N ASN A 210 8.28 -2.53 -3.47
CA ASN A 210 9.06 -1.90 -4.54
C ASN A 210 9.10 -2.75 -5.84
N GLN A 211 8.50 -3.93 -5.83
CA GLN A 211 8.35 -4.79 -7.01
C GLN A 211 6.88 -4.90 -7.49
N CYS A 212 5.95 -4.16 -6.86
CA CYS A 212 4.52 -4.15 -7.23
C CYS A 212 4.13 -2.95 -8.08
#